data_2c4c3d831e9975b60d68ab1e5eba7136
#
_entry.id   2c4c3d831e9975b60d68ab1e5eba7136
#
_cell.length_a   1.000
_cell.length_b   1.000
_cell.length_c   1.000
_cell.angle_alpha   90.00
_cell.angle_beta   90.00
_cell.angle_gamma   90.00
#
_symmetry.space_group_name_H-M   'P 1'
#
loop_
_entity.id
_entity.type
_entity.pdbx_description
1 polymer ?
#
loop_
_entity_poly.entity_id
_entity_poly.type
_entity_poly.pdbx_seq_one_letter_code
_entity_poly.pdbx_strand_id
1 'polypeptide(L)' 'MSFFFQIMLRPEPEGGFTVLVPSLPGCVSFGETLEEAKSMAKEAIELHVQTLKARDETVIDDTNTLDARLQVTIP' A
#
# COMPACT_ATOMS: atom_id res chain seq x y z
N MET A 1 18.29 1.54 -6.28
CA MET A 1 17.68 2.37 -5.23
C MET A 1 16.45 1.66 -4.69
N SER A 2 16.33 1.57 -3.37
CA SER A 2 15.21 0.87 -2.74
C SER A 2 14.29 1.85 -2.04
N PHE A 3 12.99 1.54 -2.07
CA PHE A 3 11.96 2.29 -1.36
C PHE A 3 11.24 1.35 -0.41
N PHE A 4 10.75 1.89 0.69
CA PHE A 4 9.92 1.14 1.62
C PHE A 4 8.52 1.78 1.62
N PHE A 5 7.51 0.98 1.34
CA PHE A 5 6.13 1.46 1.39
C PHE A 5 5.33 0.59 2.35
N GLN A 6 4.63 1.27 3.24
CA GLN A 6 3.69 0.64 4.13
C GLN A 6 2.44 0.28 3.34
N ILE A 7 1.93 -0.92 3.55
CA ILE A 7 0.68 -1.31 2.91
C ILE A 7 -0.30 -1.74 4.00
N MET A 8 -1.58 -1.56 3.72
CA MET A 8 -2.66 -2.01 4.59
C MET A 8 -3.47 -3.04 3.85
N LEU A 9 -3.69 -4.17 4.49
CA LEU A 9 -4.44 -5.28 3.90
C LEU A 9 -5.76 -5.40 4.64
N ARG A 10 -6.84 -5.10 3.93
CA ARG A 10 -8.18 -5.15 4.51
C ARG A 10 -8.89 -6.42 4.05
N PRO A 11 -9.24 -7.32 4.98
CA PRO A 11 -10.03 -8.50 4.60
C PRO A 11 -11.40 -8.05 4.09
N GLU A 12 -11.83 -8.62 2.99
CA GLU A 12 -13.14 -8.31 2.44
C GLU A 12 -14.15 -9.37 2.84
N PRO A 13 -15.42 -8.99 3.05
CA PRO A 13 -16.45 -9.96 3.48
C PRO A 13 -16.63 -11.13 2.52
N GLU A 14 -16.46 -10.90 1.22
CA GLU A 14 -16.60 -11.94 0.21
C GLU A 14 -15.34 -12.80 0.05
N GLY A 15 -14.30 -12.48 0.79
CA GLY A 15 -13.00 -13.14 0.68
C GLY A 15 -11.98 -12.25 -0.02
N GLY A 16 -10.71 -12.59 0.18
CA GLY A 16 -9.63 -11.81 -0.39
C GLY A 16 -9.31 -10.57 0.43
N PHE A 17 -8.38 -9.79 -0.08
CA PHE A 17 -7.86 -8.60 0.61
C PHE A 17 -7.70 -7.44 -0.35
N THR A 18 -8.22 -6.28 0.06
CA THR A 18 -7.93 -5.02 -0.62
C THR A 18 -6.65 -4.46 -0.02
N VAL A 19 -5.76 -4.00 -0.87
CA VAL A 19 -4.50 -3.40 -0.43
C VAL A 19 -4.52 -1.90 -0.69
N LEU A 20 -4.22 -1.14 0.36
CA LEU A 20 -4.09 0.31 0.27
C LEU A 20 -2.63 0.67 0.52
N VAL A 21 -2.12 1.64 -0.21
CA VAL A 21 -0.77 2.16 -0.04
C VAL A 21 -0.89 3.64 0.34
N PRO A 22 -0.88 3.95 1.65
CA PRO A 22 -1.18 5.31 2.11
C PRO A 22 -0.30 6.40 1.51
N SER A 23 0.98 6.13 1.31
CA SER A 23 1.90 7.14 0.78
C SER A 23 1.82 7.32 -0.73
N LEU A 24 1.03 6.49 -1.41
CA LEU A 24 0.79 6.63 -2.85
C LEU A 24 -0.71 6.71 -3.09
N PRO A 25 -1.30 7.92 -2.96
CA PRO A 25 -2.76 8.09 -3.14
C PRO A 25 -3.22 7.52 -4.47
N GLY A 26 -4.31 6.76 -4.44
CA GLY A 26 -4.84 6.11 -5.62
C GLY A 26 -4.21 4.77 -5.96
N CYS A 27 -3.16 4.37 -5.24
CA CYS A 27 -2.53 3.06 -5.44
C CYS A 27 -3.28 2.01 -4.62
N VAL A 28 -4.13 1.24 -5.29
CA VAL A 28 -4.99 0.23 -4.65
C VAL A 28 -4.86 -1.05 -5.45
N SER A 29 -4.83 -2.19 -4.78
CA SER A 29 -4.82 -3.47 -5.45
C SER A 29 -5.62 -4.49 -4.65
N PHE A 30 -5.69 -5.71 -5.14
CA PHE A 30 -6.50 -6.77 -4.54
C PHE A 30 -5.84 -8.12 -4.78
N GLY A 31 -6.01 -9.04 -3.85
CA GLY A 31 -5.58 -10.43 -4.01
C GLY A 31 -6.48 -11.36 -3.23
N GLU A 32 -6.61 -12.58 -3.72
CA GLU A 32 -7.47 -13.60 -3.08
C GLU A 32 -6.85 -14.12 -1.78
N THR A 33 -5.52 -14.11 -1.70
CA THR A 33 -4.78 -14.54 -0.50
C THR A 33 -3.85 -13.42 -0.07
N LEU A 34 -3.29 -13.52 1.14
CA LEU A 34 -2.31 -12.54 1.61
C LEU A 34 -1.10 -12.49 0.68
N GLU A 35 -0.60 -13.65 0.25
CA GLU A 35 0.56 -13.70 -0.62
C GLU A 35 0.29 -13.03 -1.96
N GLU A 36 -0.87 -13.35 -2.55
CA GLU A 36 -1.27 -12.74 -3.82
C GLU A 36 -1.48 -11.24 -3.67
N ALA A 37 -2.14 -10.81 -2.59
CA ALA A 37 -2.40 -9.40 -2.35
C ALA A 37 -1.09 -8.61 -2.25
N LYS A 38 -0.10 -9.17 -1.54
CA LYS A 38 1.21 -8.53 -1.41
C LYS A 38 1.95 -8.47 -2.74
N SER A 39 1.86 -9.53 -3.54
CA SER A 39 2.46 -9.57 -4.87
C SER A 39 1.83 -8.54 -5.80
N MET A 40 0.51 -8.45 -5.79
CA MET A 40 -0.21 -7.47 -6.61
C MET A 40 0.11 -6.04 -6.17
N ALA A 41 0.23 -5.81 -4.86
CA ALA A 41 0.60 -4.51 -4.34
C ALA A 41 2.00 -4.11 -4.82
N LYS A 42 2.93 -5.04 -4.82
CA LYS A 42 4.29 -4.77 -5.27
C LYS A 42 4.30 -4.30 -6.72
N GLU A 43 3.58 -4.99 -7.60
CA GLU A 43 3.48 -4.59 -9.00
C GLU A 43 2.84 -3.20 -9.15
N ALA A 44 1.76 -2.96 -8.41
CA ALA A 44 1.07 -1.66 -8.47
C ALA A 44 1.97 -0.52 -8.00
N ILE A 45 2.73 -0.75 -6.93
CA ILE A 45 3.65 0.25 -6.40
C ILE A 45 4.77 0.52 -7.41
N GLU A 46 5.36 -0.54 -7.97
CA GLU A 46 6.43 -0.39 -8.96
C GLU A 46 5.99 0.46 -10.14
N LEU A 47 4.80 0.19 -10.66
CA LEU A 47 4.26 0.94 -11.78
C LEU A 47 3.98 2.40 -11.38
N HIS A 48 3.41 2.62 -10.20
CA HIS A 48 3.10 3.95 -9.70
C HIS A 48 4.38 4.79 -9.55
N VAL A 49 5.41 4.21 -8.95
CA VAL A 49 6.70 4.89 -8.76
C VAL A 49 7.35 5.21 -10.11
N GLN A 50 7.29 4.28 -11.06
CA GLN A 50 7.82 4.53 -12.41
C GLN A 50 7.11 5.70 -13.07
N THR A 51 5.79 5.79 -12.89
CA THR A 51 5.00 6.90 -13.43
C THR A 51 5.41 8.23 -12.81
N LEU A 52 5.59 8.26 -11.49
CA LEU A 52 6.03 9.47 -10.81
C LEU A 52 7.40 9.93 -11.33
N LYS A 53 8.33 8.99 -11.47
CA LYS A 53 9.67 9.29 -11.95
C LYS A 53 9.64 9.79 -13.40
N ALA A 54 8.80 9.23 -14.23
CA ALA A 54 8.65 9.66 -15.62
C ALA A 54 8.12 11.09 -15.73
N ARG A 55 7.41 11.54 -14.70
CA ARG A 55 6.87 12.91 -14.63
C ARG A 55 7.77 13.86 -13.84
N ASP A 56 8.96 13.41 -13.48
CA ASP A 56 9.88 14.19 -12.65
C ASP A 56 9.29 14.56 -11.28
N GLU A 57 8.37 13.76 -10.77
CA GLU A 57 7.79 14.01 -9.46
C GLU A 57 8.59 13.29 -8.38
N THR A 58 8.65 13.90 -7.20
CA THR A 58 9.36 13.33 -6.08
C THR A 58 8.60 12.13 -5.52
N VAL A 59 9.34 11.05 -5.24
CA VAL A 59 8.77 9.88 -4.57
C VAL A 59 9.05 10.01 -3.08
N ILE A 60 7.97 10.05 -2.29
CA ILE A 60 8.08 10.08 -0.83
C ILE A 60 7.64 8.70 -0.34
N ASP A 61 8.55 7.99 0.29
CA ASP A 61 8.28 6.65 0.80
C ASP A 61 8.11 6.64 2.31
N ASP A 62 7.99 5.44 2.87
CA ASP A 62 7.73 5.24 4.29
C ASP A 62 8.96 4.86 5.10
N THR A 63 10.15 5.16 4.61
CA THR A 63 11.39 4.85 5.33
C THR A 63 11.36 5.32 6.77
N ASN A 64 10.81 6.51 7.01
CA ASN A 64 10.75 7.09 8.36
C ASN A 64 9.34 7.11 8.94
N THR A 65 8.38 6.47 8.27
CA THR A 65 7.00 6.44 8.75
C THR A 65 6.85 5.38 9.83
N LEU A 66 6.19 5.75 10.92
CA LEU A 66 5.87 4.82 11.99
C LEU A 66 4.39 4.49 11.90
N ASP A 67 4.04 3.24 12.23
CA ASP A 67 2.64 2.84 12.26
C ASP A 67 2.27 2.38 13.65
N ALA A 68 1.00 2.55 13.98
CA ALA A 68 0.48 2.13 15.28
C ALA A 68 -1.00 1.84 15.14
N ARG A 69 -1.50 1.04 16.07
CA ARG A 69 -2.93 0.75 16.18
C ARG A 69 -3.39 1.25 17.54
N LEU A 70 -4.51 1.95 17.55
CA LEU A 70 -5.09 2.47 18.78
C LEU A 70 -6.44 1.84 18.99
N GLN A 71 -6.68 1.36 20.21
CA GLN A 71 -8.01 0.92 20.59
C GLN A 71 -8.72 2.09 21.25
N VAL A 72 -9.89 2.42 20.73
CA VAL A 72 -10.70 3.52 21.27
C VAL A 72 -12.05 2.96 21.67
N THR A 73 -12.50 3.31 22.87
CA THR A 73 -13.81 2.92 23.36
C THR A 73 -14.72 4.13 23.34
N ILE A 74 -15.84 4.00 22.66
CA ILE A 74 -16.83 5.09 22.56
C ILE A 74 -18.02 4.73 23.45
N PRO A 75 -18.40 5.59 24.41
CA PRO A 75 -19.56 5.34 25.27
C PRO A 75 -20.87 5.43 24.53
#